data_28084f840103df416c1063157ff6000a
#
_entry.id   28084f840103df416c1063157ff6000a
#
_cell.length_a   1.000
_cell.length_b   1.000
_cell.length_c   1.000
_cell.angle_alpha   90.00
_cell.angle_beta   90.00
_cell.angle_gamma   90.00
#
_symmetry.space_group_name_H-M   'P 1'
#
loop_
_entity.id
_entity.type
_entity.pdbx_description
1 polymer ?
#
loop_
_entity_poly.entity_id
_entity_poly.type
_entity_poly.pdbx_seq_one_letter_code
_entity_poly.pdbx_strand_id
1 'polypeptide(L)'
;MKSTFLREMQERGFLNQCTDLDKLDAITSKKSISAYIGFDCTANSLHVGSLMQIMILRLLQKHGHRPIVLLGGGTTLIGDPSGKDSTRKILNQRTIKKNISGIKKLFEKLLIFNNKKTRPIFVDNYSWLGKLNYIDFLRNIGSQFTLNKMLTYESVKSRLEREQSLSYMEFNYMILQAFDFYKLYEREKCLLQLGGSDQWGNIVNGVDLIRRILKKDAYGLTSPLITQSSGVKMGKTEKGAVWLDEKLFSSYDYWQFWRNSDDKDVARFLKFFTDININEINKLEENKKINELKIILANE
;
A
#
# COMPACT_ATOMS: atom_id res chain seq x y z
N MET A 1 -15.99 -2.64 -17.09
CA MET A 1 -15.78 -1.53 -16.14
C MET A 1 -16.05 -0.20 -16.83
N LYS A 2 -16.76 0.70 -16.16
CA LYS A 2 -17.05 2.07 -16.62
C LYS A 2 -15.94 3.04 -16.16
N SER A 3 -15.39 2.81 -14.99
CA SER A 3 -14.29 3.59 -14.42
C SER A 3 -13.00 3.36 -15.19
N THR A 4 -12.39 4.44 -15.69
CA THR A 4 -11.09 4.39 -16.36
C THR A 4 -9.98 3.99 -15.40
N PHE A 5 -10.08 4.40 -14.12
CA PHE A 5 -9.17 4.02 -13.06
C PHE A 5 -9.17 2.50 -12.83
N LEU A 6 -10.33 1.91 -12.57
CA LEU A 6 -10.41 0.46 -12.29
C LEU A 6 -10.09 -0.39 -13.52
N ARG A 7 -10.39 0.11 -14.72
CA ARG A 7 -10.01 -0.56 -15.97
C ARG A 7 -8.50 -0.64 -16.10
N GLU A 8 -7.79 0.48 -15.94
CA GLU A 8 -6.33 0.50 -16.02
C GLU A 8 -5.69 -0.29 -14.85
N MET A 9 -6.30 -0.29 -13.65
CA MET A 9 -5.90 -1.18 -12.56
C MET A 9 -5.94 -2.66 -12.97
N GLN A 10 -6.99 -3.07 -13.67
CA GLN A 10 -7.13 -4.45 -14.17
C GLN A 10 -6.14 -4.75 -15.28
N GLU A 11 -6.03 -3.88 -16.28
CA GLU A 11 -5.15 -4.05 -17.46
C GLU A 11 -3.67 -4.13 -17.05
N ARG A 12 -3.26 -3.34 -16.05
CA ARG A 12 -1.91 -3.40 -15.47
C ARG A 12 -1.69 -4.60 -14.54
N GLY A 13 -2.76 -5.31 -14.13
CA GLY A 13 -2.66 -6.41 -13.17
C GLY A 13 -2.57 -5.98 -11.71
N PHE A 14 -2.99 -4.76 -11.37
CA PHE A 14 -3.03 -4.27 -9.99
C PHE A 14 -4.26 -4.73 -9.21
N LEU A 15 -5.31 -5.21 -9.86
CA LEU A 15 -6.53 -5.61 -9.22
C LEU A 15 -6.46 -7.07 -8.78
N ASN A 16 -6.55 -7.33 -7.46
CA ASN A 16 -6.57 -8.67 -6.89
C ASN A 16 -7.92 -8.96 -6.21
N GLN A 17 -8.26 -8.27 -5.13
CA GLN A 17 -9.53 -8.42 -4.41
C GLN A 17 -10.18 -7.07 -4.21
N CYS A 18 -11.52 -7.03 -4.25
CA CYS A 18 -12.30 -5.84 -3.94
C CYS A 18 -13.51 -6.22 -3.09
N THR A 19 -13.88 -5.39 -2.12
CA THR A 19 -15.05 -5.66 -1.25
C THR A 19 -16.38 -5.56 -2.00
N ASP A 20 -16.48 -4.65 -2.99
CA ASP A 20 -17.65 -4.48 -3.86
C ASP A 20 -17.20 -3.73 -5.14
N LEU A 21 -16.80 -4.50 -6.15
CA LEU A 21 -16.22 -3.95 -7.37
C LEU A 21 -17.26 -3.16 -8.19
N ASP A 22 -18.50 -3.65 -8.26
CA ASP A 22 -19.54 -3.03 -9.07
C ASP A 22 -19.93 -1.65 -8.54
N LYS A 23 -20.11 -1.53 -7.21
CA LYS A 23 -20.41 -0.24 -6.60
C LYS A 23 -19.22 0.72 -6.70
N LEU A 24 -18.00 0.23 -6.49
CA LEU A 24 -16.80 1.04 -6.63
C LEU A 24 -16.65 1.55 -8.07
N ASP A 25 -16.88 0.71 -9.08
CA ASP A 25 -16.87 1.07 -10.50
C ASP A 25 -17.91 2.17 -10.81
N ALA A 26 -19.13 1.98 -10.31
CA ALA A 26 -20.22 2.95 -10.50
C ALA A 26 -19.90 4.32 -9.86
N ILE A 27 -19.20 4.35 -8.73
CA ILE A 27 -18.84 5.59 -8.03
C ILE A 27 -17.66 6.27 -8.70
N THR A 28 -16.58 5.53 -8.96
CA THR A 28 -15.34 6.09 -9.52
C THR A 28 -15.47 6.50 -10.98
N SER A 29 -16.48 5.98 -11.70
CA SER A 29 -16.82 6.45 -13.06
C SER A 29 -17.56 7.79 -13.08
N LYS A 30 -18.19 8.19 -11.96
CA LYS A 30 -19.05 9.38 -11.91
C LYS A 30 -18.41 10.56 -11.19
N LYS A 31 -17.55 10.32 -10.21
CA LYS A 31 -16.96 11.36 -9.37
C LYS A 31 -15.55 11.06 -8.91
N SER A 32 -14.79 12.09 -8.64
CA SER A 32 -13.51 11.97 -7.94
C SER A 32 -13.73 11.47 -6.52
N ILE A 33 -12.89 10.54 -6.07
CA ILE A 33 -12.88 10.04 -4.70
C ILE A 33 -11.50 10.28 -4.08
N SER A 34 -11.45 10.25 -2.73
CA SER A 34 -10.19 10.10 -2.00
C SER A 34 -9.96 8.63 -1.66
N ALA A 35 -8.73 8.16 -1.88
CA ALA A 35 -8.29 6.81 -1.54
C ALA A 35 -6.94 6.86 -0.82
N TYR A 36 -6.67 5.91 0.08
CA TYR A 36 -5.44 5.92 0.84
C TYR A 36 -4.68 4.61 0.79
N ILE A 37 -3.36 4.73 0.97
CA ILE A 37 -2.45 3.64 1.30
C ILE A 37 -1.64 4.04 2.53
N GLY A 38 -1.49 3.10 3.46
CA GLY A 38 -0.67 3.26 4.65
C GLY A 38 0.76 2.76 4.44
N PHE A 39 1.73 3.49 4.98
CA PHE A 39 3.14 3.14 4.95
C PHE A 39 3.74 3.25 6.34
N ASP A 40 4.16 2.12 6.90
CA ASP A 40 4.90 2.09 8.15
C ASP A 40 6.29 2.70 7.97
N CYS A 41 6.68 3.57 8.90
CA CYS A 41 7.87 4.40 8.82
C CYS A 41 9.08 3.71 9.49
N THR A 42 9.36 2.46 9.09
CA THR A 42 10.45 1.63 9.67
C THR A 42 11.86 2.03 9.20
N ALA A 43 11.97 2.79 8.10
CA ALA A 43 13.21 3.36 7.58
C ALA A 43 12.93 4.77 7.03
N ASN A 44 14.00 5.52 6.76
CA ASN A 44 13.90 6.89 6.21
C ASN A 44 13.61 6.94 4.70
N SER A 45 13.47 5.79 4.06
CA SER A 45 13.04 5.61 2.67
C SER A 45 12.15 4.39 2.52
N LEU A 46 11.50 4.27 1.38
CA LEU A 46 10.84 3.06 0.91
C LEU A 46 11.76 2.32 -0.06
N HIS A 47 11.51 1.04 -0.26
CA HIS A 47 12.23 0.18 -1.19
C HIS A 47 11.31 -0.26 -2.34
N VAL A 48 11.86 -0.86 -3.39
CA VAL A 48 11.15 -1.34 -4.58
C VAL A 48 9.91 -2.20 -4.25
N GLY A 49 9.91 -2.94 -3.14
CA GLY A 49 8.72 -3.68 -2.70
C GLY A 49 7.48 -2.81 -2.42
N SER A 50 7.69 -1.51 -2.16
CA SER A 50 6.60 -0.54 -1.99
C SER A 50 6.23 0.22 -3.27
N LEU A 51 7.01 0.04 -4.35
CA LEU A 51 6.86 0.84 -5.57
C LEU A 51 5.51 0.60 -6.25
N MET A 52 4.99 -0.63 -6.25
CA MET A 52 3.65 -0.91 -6.78
C MET A 52 2.57 -0.06 -6.11
N GLN A 53 2.63 0.08 -4.78
CA GLN A 53 1.67 0.88 -4.04
C GLN A 53 1.78 2.38 -4.40
N ILE A 54 3.00 2.84 -4.68
CA ILE A 54 3.24 4.21 -5.16
C ILE A 54 2.68 4.40 -6.56
N MET A 55 2.87 3.42 -7.46
CA MET A 55 2.31 3.47 -8.82
C MET A 55 0.78 3.47 -8.81
N ILE A 56 0.13 2.75 -7.89
CA ILE A 56 -1.32 2.81 -7.71
C ILE A 56 -1.77 4.23 -7.27
N LEU A 57 -1.03 4.90 -6.38
CA LEU A 57 -1.31 6.31 -6.01
C LEU A 57 -1.13 7.27 -7.19
N ARG A 58 -0.12 7.04 -8.06
CA ARG A 58 0.06 7.80 -9.31
C ARG A 58 -1.13 7.57 -10.25
N LEU A 59 -1.58 6.31 -10.37
CA LEU A 59 -2.73 5.95 -11.20
C LEU A 59 -4.02 6.64 -10.72
N LEU A 60 -4.24 6.73 -9.40
CA LEU A 60 -5.33 7.54 -8.84
C LEU A 60 -5.29 8.98 -9.34
N GLN A 61 -4.11 9.62 -9.31
CA GLN A 61 -3.94 11.01 -9.78
C GLN A 61 -4.21 11.13 -11.27
N LYS A 62 -3.68 10.19 -12.08
CA LYS A 62 -3.88 10.12 -13.53
C LYS A 62 -5.35 10.13 -13.90
N HIS A 63 -6.18 9.43 -13.11
CA HIS A 63 -7.63 9.33 -13.34
C HIS A 63 -8.47 10.34 -12.55
N GLY A 64 -7.86 11.40 -12.02
CA GLY A 64 -8.58 12.50 -11.38
C GLY A 64 -9.05 12.22 -9.96
N HIS A 65 -8.55 11.17 -9.32
CA HIS A 65 -8.81 10.85 -7.91
C HIS A 65 -7.73 11.43 -7.00
N ARG A 66 -8.03 11.55 -5.72
CA ARG A 66 -7.14 12.17 -4.73
C ARG A 66 -6.46 11.12 -3.86
N PRO A 67 -5.14 10.93 -3.94
CA PRO A 67 -4.43 10.01 -3.06
C PRO A 67 -4.21 10.61 -1.67
N ILE A 68 -4.32 9.77 -0.64
CA ILE A 68 -3.90 10.05 0.72
C ILE A 68 -2.76 9.09 1.05
N VAL A 69 -1.62 9.64 1.44
CA VAL A 69 -0.47 8.89 1.94
C VAL A 69 -0.56 8.91 3.46
N LEU A 70 -0.98 7.79 4.05
CA LEU A 70 -0.99 7.62 5.49
C LEU A 70 0.40 7.19 5.96
N LEU A 71 1.03 8.01 6.77
CA LEU A 71 2.31 7.70 7.41
C LEU A 71 2.05 7.08 8.78
N GLY A 72 2.54 5.87 8.98
CA GLY A 72 2.30 5.07 10.16
C GLY A 72 3.12 5.52 11.38
N GLY A 73 3.06 6.81 11.78
CA GLY A 73 3.78 7.29 12.96
C GLY A 73 3.37 6.58 14.25
N GLY A 74 2.08 6.26 14.39
CA GLY A 74 1.55 5.49 15.52
C GLY A 74 1.68 3.98 15.32
N THR A 75 1.28 3.48 14.15
CA THR A 75 1.32 2.03 13.86
C THR A 75 2.74 1.47 13.78
N THR A 76 3.74 2.25 13.38
CA THR A 76 5.16 1.83 13.42
C THR A 76 5.67 1.55 14.84
N LEU A 77 5.09 2.19 15.86
CA LEU A 77 5.43 1.89 17.27
C LEU A 77 4.94 0.49 17.69
N ILE A 78 3.93 -0.02 17.04
CA ILE A 78 3.31 -1.33 17.30
C ILE A 78 3.94 -2.42 16.42
N GLY A 79 4.02 -2.18 15.11
CA GLY A 79 4.55 -3.08 14.10
C GLY A 79 3.52 -4.02 13.50
N ASP A 80 3.34 -3.93 12.18
CA ASP A 80 2.43 -4.79 11.42
C ASP A 80 2.93 -6.25 11.40
N PRO A 81 2.14 -7.23 11.88
CA PRO A 81 2.49 -8.64 11.86
C PRO A 81 2.30 -9.27 10.46
N SER A 82 1.58 -8.62 9.54
CA SER A 82 1.21 -9.18 8.24
C SER A 82 2.44 -9.54 7.40
N GLY A 83 2.44 -10.78 6.88
CA GLY A 83 3.50 -11.28 5.99
C GLY A 83 4.88 -11.43 6.62
N LYS A 84 4.99 -11.54 7.95
CA LYS A 84 6.24 -11.71 8.70
C LYS A 84 6.18 -12.81 9.74
N ASP A 85 7.29 -13.51 9.87
CA ASP A 85 7.45 -14.64 10.81
C ASP A 85 8.10 -14.23 12.14
N SER A 86 8.52 -12.98 12.31
CA SER A 86 9.19 -12.48 13.51
C SER A 86 8.70 -11.10 13.95
N THR A 87 8.76 -10.84 15.25
CA THR A 87 8.43 -9.54 15.86
C THR A 87 9.34 -8.44 15.30
N ARG A 88 8.76 -7.29 14.97
CA ARG A 88 9.51 -6.14 14.47
C ARG A 88 10.36 -5.48 15.56
N LYS A 89 11.51 -4.95 15.16
CA LYS A 89 12.31 -4.08 16.03
C LYS A 89 11.50 -2.84 16.41
N ILE A 90 11.36 -2.62 17.71
CA ILE A 90 10.68 -1.45 18.25
C ILE A 90 11.56 -0.22 18.00
N LEU A 91 11.00 0.79 17.33
CA LEU A 91 11.65 2.07 17.06
C LEU A 91 11.16 3.12 18.05
N ASN A 92 12.05 4.06 18.42
CA ASN A 92 11.63 5.20 19.21
C ASN A 92 10.98 6.31 18.35
N GLN A 93 10.17 7.15 18.97
CA GLN A 93 9.40 8.20 18.30
C GLN A 93 10.29 9.20 17.51
N ARG A 94 11.50 9.51 18.01
CA ARG A 94 12.44 10.41 17.31
C ARG A 94 12.89 9.83 15.98
N THR A 95 13.22 8.54 15.94
CA THR A 95 13.60 7.82 14.73
C THR A 95 12.43 7.78 13.74
N ILE A 96 11.22 7.48 14.22
CA ILE A 96 10.01 7.45 13.37
C ILE A 96 9.74 8.82 12.74
N LYS A 97 9.84 9.93 13.50
CA LYS A 97 9.69 11.29 12.95
C LYS A 97 10.73 11.60 11.86
N LYS A 98 11.97 11.17 12.02
CA LYS A 98 13.02 11.29 10.99
C LYS A 98 12.64 10.49 9.74
N ASN A 99 12.18 9.26 9.92
CA ASN A 99 11.77 8.39 8.82
C ASN A 99 10.56 8.98 8.05
N ILE A 100 9.56 9.50 8.75
CA ILE A 100 8.42 10.22 8.15
C ILE A 100 8.89 11.34 7.23
N SER A 101 9.87 12.14 7.69
CA SER A 101 10.42 13.23 6.87
C SER A 101 11.09 12.73 5.60
N GLY A 102 11.84 11.64 5.68
CA GLY A 102 12.48 11.03 4.51
C GLY A 102 11.47 10.48 3.51
N ILE A 103 10.46 9.74 4.00
CA ILE A 103 9.39 9.18 3.17
C ILE A 103 8.56 10.28 2.49
N LYS A 104 8.24 11.39 3.20
CA LYS A 104 7.56 12.53 2.57
C LYS A 104 8.33 13.10 1.39
N LYS A 105 9.64 13.34 1.56
CA LYS A 105 10.49 13.83 0.48
C LYS A 105 10.54 12.90 -0.74
N LEU A 106 10.49 11.58 -0.49
CA LEU A 106 10.40 10.61 -1.56
C LEU A 106 9.08 10.74 -2.33
N PHE A 107 7.94 10.82 -1.63
CA PHE A 107 6.65 11.01 -2.28
C PHE A 107 6.54 12.35 -3.03
N GLU A 108 7.19 13.42 -2.54
CA GLU A 108 7.24 14.72 -3.23
C GLU A 108 7.93 14.63 -4.60
N LYS A 109 8.85 13.67 -4.79
CA LYS A 109 9.48 13.37 -6.09
C LYS A 109 8.59 12.49 -6.99
N LEU A 110 7.79 11.60 -6.40
CA LEU A 110 7.07 10.54 -7.12
C LEU A 110 5.61 10.88 -7.44
N LEU A 111 4.98 11.80 -6.71
CA LEU A 111 3.58 12.20 -6.92
C LEU A 111 3.48 13.64 -7.44
N ILE A 112 2.35 13.98 -8.06
CA ILE A 112 2.09 15.28 -8.66
C ILE A 112 1.41 16.21 -7.65
N PHE A 113 2.03 17.36 -7.31
CA PHE A 113 1.53 18.31 -6.30
C PHE A 113 0.94 19.61 -6.87
N ASN A 114 1.13 19.89 -8.15
CA ASN A 114 0.68 21.12 -8.80
C ASN A 114 -0.82 21.13 -9.20
N ASN A 115 -1.48 19.98 -9.20
CA ASN A 115 -2.90 19.88 -9.50
C ASN A 115 -3.73 19.91 -8.20
N LYS A 116 -4.47 21.01 -7.95
CA LYS A 116 -5.28 21.19 -6.72
C LYS A 116 -6.31 20.08 -6.48
N LYS A 117 -6.89 19.48 -7.53
CA LYS A 117 -7.95 18.46 -7.42
C LYS A 117 -7.38 17.11 -6.99
N THR A 118 -6.21 16.75 -7.49
CA THR A 118 -5.57 15.46 -7.26
C THR A 118 -4.34 15.54 -6.36
N ARG A 119 -4.07 16.73 -5.78
CA ARG A 119 -2.94 16.95 -4.88
C ARG A 119 -2.98 15.95 -3.72
N PRO A 120 -1.88 15.20 -3.47
CA PRO A 120 -1.82 14.25 -2.38
C PRO A 120 -1.98 14.90 -1.01
N ILE A 121 -2.59 14.19 -0.08
CA ILE A 121 -2.64 14.56 1.33
C ILE A 121 -1.68 13.63 2.10
N PHE A 122 -0.81 14.21 2.92
CA PHE A 122 -0.02 13.47 3.90
C PHE A 122 -0.70 13.52 5.25
N VAL A 123 -0.91 12.37 5.84
CA VAL A 123 -1.50 12.24 7.18
C VAL A 123 -0.61 11.34 8.03
N ASP A 124 -0.31 11.76 9.26
CA ASP A 124 0.39 10.94 10.26
C ASP A 124 -0.65 10.42 11.25
N ASN A 125 -0.81 9.09 11.33
CA ASN A 125 -1.79 8.47 12.22
C ASN A 125 -1.45 8.63 13.72
N TYR A 126 -0.23 9.00 14.06
CA TYR A 126 0.10 9.35 15.44
C TYR A 126 -0.74 10.54 15.94
N SER A 127 -1.23 11.40 15.05
CA SER A 127 -2.07 12.58 15.40
C SER A 127 -3.39 12.20 16.09
N TRP A 128 -3.87 10.97 15.91
CA TRP A 128 -5.04 10.44 16.63
C TRP A 128 -4.68 9.23 17.49
N LEU A 129 -3.82 8.31 17.05
CA LEU A 129 -3.46 7.13 17.84
C LEU A 129 -2.70 7.50 19.10
N GLY A 130 -1.83 8.51 19.05
CA GLY A 130 -1.07 8.99 20.22
C GLY A 130 -1.91 9.74 21.27
N LYS A 131 -3.19 9.98 21.00
CA LYS A 131 -4.12 10.69 21.91
C LYS A 131 -5.28 9.81 22.39
N LEU A 132 -5.25 8.51 22.07
CA LEU A 132 -6.32 7.60 22.46
C LEU A 132 -6.31 7.37 23.97
N ASN A 133 -7.48 7.51 24.59
CA ASN A 133 -7.72 6.90 25.89
C ASN A 133 -8.01 5.41 25.69
N TYR A 134 -7.27 4.56 26.38
CA TYR A 134 -7.35 3.12 26.18
C TYR A 134 -8.75 2.55 26.51
N ILE A 135 -9.36 2.98 27.60
CA ILE A 135 -10.69 2.48 28.02
C ILE A 135 -11.76 2.92 27.02
N ASP A 136 -11.74 4.19 26.61
CA ASP A 136 -12.69 4.71 25.63
C ASP A 136 -12.52 4.01 24.25
N PHE A 137 -11.28 3.74 23.87
CA PHE A 137 -10.99 3.02 22.63
C PHE A 137 -11.52 1.58 22.68
N LEU A 138 -11.26 0.84 23.76
CA LEU A 138 -11.82 -0.51 23.92
C LEU A 138 -13.34 -0.51 23.92
N ARG A 139 -13.98 0.43 24.63
CA ARG A 139 -15.43 0.51 24.72
C ARG A 139 -16.10 0.84 23.40
N ASN A 140 -15.59 1.84 22.68
CA ASN A 140 -16.25 2.40 21.51
C ASN A 140 -15.83 1.72 20.20
N ILE A 141 -14.57 1.30 20.10
CA ILE A 141 -13.97 0.70 18.91
C ILE A 141 -13.74 -0.79 19.10
N GLY A 142 -13.08 -1.21 20.17
CA GLY A 142 -12.76 -2.61 20.45
C GLY A 142 -14.03 -3.49 20.48
N SER A 143 -15.14 -2.99 21.04
CA SER A 143 -16.44 -3.68 21.06
C SER A 143 -17.03 -3.99 19.68
N GLN A 144 -16.54 -3.37 18.62
CA GLN A 144 -16.97 -3.63 17.25
C GLN A 144 -16.30 -4.86 16.63
N PHE A 145 -15.30 -5.44 17.30
CA PHE A 145 -14.54 -6.58 16.82
C PHE A 145 -14.81 -7.82 17.66
N THR A 146 -14.81 -8.99 17.04
CA THR A 146 -14.94 -10.27 17.74
C THR A 146 -13.67 -11.09 17.55
N LEU A 147 -13.15 -11.69 18.62
CA LEU A 147 -11.97 -12.55 18.58
C LEU A 147 -12.13 -13.67 17.54
N ASN A 148 -13.31 -14.33 17.52
CA ASN A 148 -13.57 -15.41 16.57
C ASN A 148 -13.31 -14.98 15.12
N LYS A 149 -13.73 -13.77 14.72
CA LYS A 149 -13.46 -13.25 13.38
C LYS A 149 -11.99 -12.86 13.21
N MET A 150 -11.39 -12.22 14.20
CA MET A 150 -9.99 -11.79 14.13
C MET A 150 -9.01 -12.98 13.99
N LEU A 151 -9.33 -14.11 14.64
CA LEU A 151 -8.53 -15.34 14.55
C LEU A 151 -8.59 -16.04 13.17
N THR A 152 -9.60 -15.75 12.35
CA THR A 152 -9.73 -16.32 10.99
C THR A 152 -8.88 -15.63 9.93
N TYR A 153 -8.32 -14.45 10.22
CA TYR A 153 -7.49 -13.76 9.24
C TYR A 153 -6.16 -14.46 9.02
N GLU A 154 -5.74 -14.54 7.76
CA GLU A 154 -4.55 -15.28 7.34
C GLU A 154 -3.28 -14.87 8.11
N SER A 155 -3.11 -13.56 8.37
CA SER A 155 -1.99 -13.03 9.14
C SER A 155 -1.90 -13.53 10.58
N VAL A 156 -3.04 -13.90 11.17
CA VAL A 156 -3.14 -14.47 12.52
C VAL A 156 -3.10 -15.99 12.46
N LYS A 157 -3.97 -16.57 11.63
CA LYS A 157 -4.14 -18.01 11.47
C LYS A 157 -2.84 -18.72 11.14
N SER A 158 -2.09 -18.23 10.14
CA SER A 158 -0.82 -18.83 9.73
C SER A 158 0.26 -18.82 10.84
N ARG A 159 0.26 -17.80 11.72
CA ARG A 159 1.18 -17.76 12.85
C ARG A 159 0.77 -18.73 13.97
N LEU A 160 -0.52 -18.85 14.25
CA LEU A 160 -1.04 -19.81 15.23
C LEU A 160 -0.81 -21.24 14.77
N GLU A 161 -1.05 -21.56 13.50
CA GLU A 161 -0.81 -22.90 12.93
C GLU A 161 0.66 -23.29 12.92
N ARG A 162 1.58 -22.33 12.83
CA ARG A 162 3.04 -22.54 12.92
C ARG A 162 3.58 -22.45 14.34
N GLU A 163 2.72 -22.33 15.35
CA GLU A 163 3.10 -22.14 16.75
C GLU A 163 4.04 -20.94 16.99
N GLN A 164 3.94 -19.92 16.11
CA GLN A 164 4.75 -18.72 16.22
C GLN A 164 4.11 -17.72 17.19
N SER A 165 4.94 -17.11 18.02
CA SER A 165 4.50 -16.08 18.97
C SER A 165 3.82 -14.91 18.26
N LEU A 166 2.63 -14.54 18.72
CA LEU A 166 1.89 -13.35 18.32
C LEU A 166 1.55 -12.58 19.60
N SER A 167 2.20 -11.42 19.79
CA SER A 167 1.94 -10.61 20.98
C SER A 167 0.56 -9.96 20.90
N TYR A 168 -0.01 -9.66 22.09
CA TYR A 168 -1.27 -8.88 22.16
C TYR A 168 -1.18 -7.55 21.43
N MET A 169 -0.02 -6.90 21.49
CA MET A 169 0.24 -5.64 20.78
C MET A 169 0.13 -5.81 19.27
N GLU A 170 0.80 -6.82 18.69
CA GLU A 170 0.73 -7.12 17.25
C GLU A 170 -0.68 -7.55 16.82
N PHE A 171 -1.38 -8.31 17.67
CA PHE A 171 -2.76 -8.72 17.40
C PHE A 171 -3.72 -7.52 17.31
N ASN A 172 -3.48 -6.47 18.09
CA ASN A 172 -4.28 -5.24 18.04
C ASN A 172 -3.99 -4.37 16.81
N TYR A 173 -2.91 -4.61 16.06
CA TYR A 173 -2.57 -3.79 14.89
C TYR A 173 -3.73 -3.66 13.90
N MET A 174 -4.45 -4.75 13.63
CA MET A 174 -5.58 -4.73 12.71
C MET A 174 -6.72 -3.80 13.16
N ILE A 175 -6.92 -3.62 14.47
CA ILE A 175 -7.93 -2.68 15.02
C ILE A 175 -7.46 -1.24 14.83
N LEU A 176 -6.17 -0.97 15.03
CA LEU A 176 -5.58 0.35 14.83
C LEU A 176 -5.65 0.78 13.37
N GLN A 177 -5.35 -0.12 12.43
CA GLN A 177 -5.47 0.16 11.00
C GLN A 177 -6.93 0.35 10.56
N ALA A 178 -7.87 -0.41 11.11
CA ALA A 178 -9.30 -0.21 10.88
C ALA A 178 -9.74 1.18 11.38
N PHE A 179 -9.23 1.60 12.55
CA PHE A 179 -9.49 2.93 13.10
C PHE A 179 -8.87 4.05 12.26
N ASP A 180 -7.70 3.82 11.65
CA ASP A 180 -7.11 4.76 10.69
C ASP A 180 -8.07 5.02 9.51
N PHE A 181 -8.65 3.96 8.93
CA PHE A 181 -9.60 4.12 7.84
C PHE A 181 -10.87 4.87 8.29
N TYR A 182 -11.39 4.53 9.46
CA TYR A 182 -12.52 5.25 10.07
C TYR A 182 -12.19 6.74 10.23
N LYS A 183 -11.01 7.10 10.76
CA LYS A 183 -10.59 8.50 10.94
C LYS A 183 -10.38 9.23 9.61
N LEU A 184 -9.82 8.58 8.61
CA LEU A 184 -9.68 9.14 7.26
C LEU A 184 -11.04 9.33 6.59
N TYR A 185 -12.00 8.41 6.81
CA TYR A 185 -13.36 8.59 6.31
C TYR A 185 -14.04 9.82 6.95
N GLU A 186 -13.94 9.99 8.26
CA GLU A 186 -14.50 11.14 8.96
C GLU A 186 -13.91 12.47 8.50
N ARG A 187 -12.56 12.55 8.44
CA ARG A 187 -11.83 13.81 8.23
C ARG A 187 -11.66 14.18 6.77
N GLU A 188 -11.31 13.21 5.93
CA GLU A 188 -10.91 13.43 4.54
C GLU A 188 -11.93 12.89 3.52
N LYS A 189 -13.05 12.34 4.01
CA LYS A 189 -14.04 11.65 3.18
C LYS A 189 -13.40 10.54 2.32
N CYS A 190 -12.38 9.90 2.89
CA CYS A 190 -11.68 8.80 2.24
C CYS A 190 -12.60 7.60 2.04
N LEU A 191 -12.87 7.24 0.80
CA LEU A 191 -13.86 6.21 0.45
C LEU A 191 -13.24 4.83 0.21
N LEU A 192 -11.95 4.78 -0.16
CA LEU A 192 -11.27 3.57 -0.59
C LEU A 192 -9.96 3.38 0.17
N GLN A 193 -9.78 2.21 0.76
CA GLN A 193 -8.49 1.74 1.26
C GLN A 193 -7.86 0.80 0.25
N LEU A 194 -6.58 1.04 -0.06
CA LEU A 194 -5.77 0.23 -0.96
C LEU A 194 -4.60 -0.41 -0.19
N GLY A 195 -4.13 -1.56 -0.65
CA GLY A 195 -2.98 -2.25 -0.07
C GLY A 195 -2.56 -3.49 -0.84
N GLY A 196 -1.55 -4.20 -0.38
CA GLY A 196 -1.19 -5.53 -0.88
C GLY A 196 -2.19 -6.59 -0.43
N SER A 197 -2.17 -7.77 -1.05
CA SER A 197 -3.08 -8.87 -0.71
C SER A 197 -2.90 -9.38 0.73
N ASP A 198 -1.71 -9.21 1.31
CA ASP A 198 -1.42 -9.48 2.71
C ASP A 198 -2.18 -8.57 3.69
N GLN A 199 -2.68 -7.42 3.21
CA GLN A 199 -3.44 -6.44 3.99
C GLN A 199 -4.96 -6.67 3.96
N TRP A 200 -5.45 -7.68 3.23
CA TRP A 200 -6.89 -7.89 3.02
C TRP A 200 -7.71 -7.91 4.32
N GLY A 201 -7.26 -8.68 5.32
CA GLY A 201 -7.94 -8.76 6.62
C GLY A 201 -8.02 -7.40 7.33
N ASN A 202 -6.92 -6.64 7.33
CA ASN A 202 -6.89 -5.30 7.93
C ASN A 202 -7.84 -4.34 7.19
N ILE A 203 -7.86 -4.39 5.85
CA ILE A 203 -8.71 -3.55 4.99
C ILE A 203 -10.19 -3.83 5.24
N VAL A 204 -10.60 -5.10 5.26
CA VAL A 204 -11.99 -5.50 5.50
C VAL A 204 -12.46 -5.06 6.89
N ASN A 205 -11.59 -5.12 7.89
CA ASN A 205 -11.90 -4.61 9.23
C ASN A 205 -12.23 -3.11 9.23
N GLY A 206 -11.51 -2.31 8.45
CA GLY A 206 -11.78 -0.88 8.31
C GLY A 206 -13.11 -0.60 7.63
N VAL A 207 -13.42 -1.31 6.54
CA VAL A 207 -14.71 -1.24 5.84
C VAL A 207 -15.87 -1.60 6.78
N ASP A 208 -15.72 -2.70 7.53
CA ASP A 208 -16.73 -3.14 8.49
C ASP A 208 -16.93 -2.15 9.64
N LEU A 209 -15.86 -1.56 10.16
CA LEU A 209 -15.91 -0.56 11.23
C LEU A 209 -16.70 0.68 10.78
N ILE A 210 -16.43 1.21 9.60
CA ILE A 210 -17.15 2.35 9.02
C ILE A 210 -18.63 2.02 8.87
N ARG A 211 -18.95 0.83 8.32
CA ARG A 211 -20.33 0.40 8.16
C ARG A 211 -21.07 0.26 9.50
N ARG A 212 -20.41 -0.29 10.54
CA ARG A 212 -21.04 -0.51 11.85
C ARG A 212 -21.29 0.80 12.60
N ILE A 213 -20.32 1.71 12.61
CA ILE A 213 -20.41 2.96 13.38
C ILE A 213 -21.15 4.05 12.60
N LEU A 214 -20.78 4.28 11.33
CA LEU A 214 -21.29 5.41 10.56
C LEU A 214 -22.51 5.06 9.71
N LYS A 215 -22.84 3.75 9.54
CA LYS A 215 -23.87 3.27 8.61
C LYS A 215 -23.66 3.79 7.18
N LYS A 216 -22.40 3.84 6.76
CA LYS A 216 -21.97 4.33 5.45
C LYS A 216 -21.15 3.27 4.72
N ASP A 217 -21.14 3.35 3.39
CA ASP A 217 -20.33 2.50 2.55
C ASP A 217 -18.90 3.06 2.45
N ALA A 218 -17.94 2.16 2.54
CA ALA A 218 -16.54 2.35 2.22
C ALA A 218 -16.03 1.09 1.52
N TYR A 219 -14.92 1.18 0.81
CA TYR A 219 -14.43 0.11 -0.05
C TYR A 219 -12.97 -0.23 0.26
N GLY A 220 -12.63 -1.49 0.04
CA GLY A 220 -11.27 -1.99 0.10
C GLY A 220 -10.90 -2.66 -1.22
N LEU A 221 -9.68 -2.45 -1.68
CA LEU A 221 -9.13 -3.10 -2.85
C LEU A 221 -7.67 -3.47 -2.60
N THR A 222 -7.28 -4.69 -2.98
CA THR A 222 -5.89 -5.14 -2.88
C THR A 222 -5.25 -5.35 -4.23
N SER A 223 -3.94 -5.15 -4.27
CA SER A 223 -3.07 -5.59 -5.36
C SER A 223 -2.37 -6.90 -5.01
N PRO A 224 -1.92 -7.68 -6.01
CA PRO A 224 -1.10 -8.85 -5.75
C PRO A 224 0.21 -8.46 -5.04
N LEU A 225 0.79 -9.40 -4.30
CA LEU A 225 2.17 -9.25 -3.82
C LEU A 225 3.15 -9.42 -4.97
N ILE A 226 4.17 -8.57 -4.99
CA ILE A 226 5.20 -8.65 -6.03
C ILE A 226 6.23 -9.69 -5.63
N THR A 227 6.32 -10.73 -6.45
CA THR A 227 7.38 -11.73 -6.42
C THR A 227 8.11 -11.72 -7.76
N GLN A 228 9.37 -12.04 -7.75
CA GLN A 228 10.10 -12.38 -8.97
C GLN A 228 9.63 -13.75 -9.49
N SER A 229 9.86 -14.06 -10.76
CA SER A 229 9.56 -15.38 -11.35
C SER A 229 10.25 -16.54 -10.61
N SER A 230 11.34 -16.25 -9.91
CA SER A 230 12.03 -17.16 -8.99
C SER A 230 11.28 -17.45 -7.68
N GLY A 231 10.14 -16.79 -7.41
CA GLY A 231 9.39 -16.86 -6.15
C GLY A 231 9.94 -15.97 -5.03
N VAL A 232 11.06 -15.29 -5.24
CA VAL A 232 11.66 -14.38 -4.24
C VAL A 232 10.83 -13.10 -4.15
N LYS A 233 10.55 -12.63 -2.94
CA LYS A 233 9.88 -11.34 -2.71
C LYS A 233 10.73 -10.20 -3.26
N MET A 234 10.11 -9.32 -4.07
CA MET A 234 10.80 -8.19 -4.65
C MET A 234 11.27 -7.19 -3.60
N GLY A 235 12.44 -6.57 -3.85
CA GLY A 235 12.97 -5.49 -3.00
C GLY A 235 14.05 -5.91 -2.02
N LYS A 236 14.45 -7.19 -2.01
CA LYS A 236 15.64 -7.67 -1.28
C LYS A 236 16.58 -8.33 -2.27
N THR A 237 17.85 -7.97 -2.20
CA THR A 237 18.97 -8.63 -2.87
C THR A 237 19.89 -9.21 -1.80
N GLU A 238 20.89 -9.99 -2.20
CA GLU A 238 21.97 -10.44 -1.29
C GLU A 238 22.68 -9.26 -0.58
N LYS A 239 22.72 -8.10 -1.24
CA LYS A 239 23.31 -6.85 -0.73
C LYS A 239 22.36 -6.02 0.14
N GLY A 240 21.12 -6.48 0.36
CA GLY A 240 20.11 -5.77 1.16
C GLY A 240 18.92 -5.24 0.37
N ALA A 241 18.22 -4.22 0.89
CA ALA A 241 17.05 -3.66 0.24
C ALA A 241 17.42 -2.74 -0.94
N VAL A 242 16.65 -2.81 -2.02
CA VAL A 242 16.73 -1.88 -3.16
C VAL A 242 15.93 -0.63 -2.82
N TRP A 243 16.61 0.38 -2.30
CA TRP A 243 16.00 1.62 -1.82
C TRP A 243 15.62 2.55 -2.98
N LEU A 244 14.55 3.33 -2.78
CA LEU A 244 14.12 4.37 -3.71
C LEU A 244 14.82 5.73 -3.47
N ASP A 245 15.64 5.84 -2.44
CA ASP A 245 16.47 7.03 -2.16
C ASP A 245 17.89 6.80 -2.70
N GLU A 246 18.32 7.66 -3.62
CA GLU A 246 19.66 7.64 -4.25
C GLU A 246 20.83 7.68 -3.26
N LYS A 247 20.60 8.22 -2.04
CA LYS A 247 21.59 8.24 -0.96
C LYS A 247 21.82 6.88 -0.31
N LEU A 248 20.86 5.97 -0.44
CA LEU A 248 20.90 4.62 0.13
C LEU A 248 21.19 3.55 -0.93
N PHE A 249 20.86 3.82 -2.18
CA PHE A 249 21.05 2.93 -3.31
C PHE A 249 21.26 3.79 -4.56
N SER A 250 22.46 3.73 -5.17
CA SER A 250 22.83 4.65 -6.25
C SER A 250 21.91 4.52 -7.46
N SER A 251 21.72 5.59 -8.23
CA SER A 251 20.91 5.57 -9.46
C SER A 251 21.44 4.55 -10.46
N TYR A 252 22.77 4.33 -10.50
CA TYR A 252 23.38 3.30 -11.34
C TYR A 252 22.99 1.89 -10.89
N ASP A 253 23.10 1.57 -9.60
CA ASP A 253 22.72 0.27 -9.06
C ASP A 253 21.21 0.03 -9.21
N TYR A 254 20.39 1.07 -9.06
CA TYR A 254 18.95 1.02 -9.27
C TYR A 254 18.61 0.71 -10.74
N TRP A 255 19.26 1.37 -11.67
CA TRP A 255 19.16 1.08 -13.10
C TRP A 255 19.59 -0.35 -13.42
N GLN A 256 20.74 -0.80 -12.87
CA GLN A 256 21.23 -2.17 -13.04
C GLN A 256 20.27 -3.21 -12.46
N PHE A 257 19.61 -2.91 -11.35
CA PHE A 257 18.61 -3.81 -10.77
C PHE A 257 17.48 -4.11 -11.78
N TRP A 258 16.93 -3.09 -12.44
CA TRP A 258 15.89 -3.26 -13.45
C TRP A 258 16.42 -3.88 -14.73
N ARG A 259 17.61 -3.46 -15.18
CA ARG A 259 18.27 -4.01 -16.38
C ARG A 259 18.56 -5.51 -16.27
N ASN A 260 18.78 -6.01 -15.06
CA ASN A 260 19.06 -7.41 -14.76
C ASN A 260 17.81 -8.22 -14.33
N SER A 261 16.60 -7.70 -14.56
CA SER A 261 15.36 -8.45 -14.32
C SER A 261 15.33 -9.74 -15.15
N ASP A 262 14.68 -10.79 -14.60
CA ASP A 262 14.44 -12.01 -15.35
C ASP A 262 13.59 -11.73 -16.60
N ASP A 263 13.86 -12.38 -17.71
CA ASP A 263 13.17 -12.18 -18.99
C ASP A 263 11.64 -12.36 -18.82
N LYS A 264 11.23 -13.33 -18.00
CA LYS A 264 9.81 -13.63 -17.74
C LYS A 264 9.07 -12.53 -16.97
N ASP A 265 9.82 -11.67 -16.26
CA ASP A 265 9.24 -10.61 -15.45
C ASP A 265 9.13 -9.27 -16.19
N VAL A 266 9.90 -9.07 -17.26
CA VAL A 266 10.05 -7.75 -17.91
C VAL A 266 8.72 -7.16 -18.36
N ALA A 267 7.90 -7.94 -19.07
CA ALA A 267 6.60 -7.50 -19.55
C ALA A 267 5.68 -7.07 -18.40
N ARG A 268 5.64 -7.86 -17.33
CA ARG A 268 4.86 -7.58 -16.14
C ARG A 268 5.37 -6.33 -15.41
N PHE A 269 6.69 -6.15 -15.32
CA PHE A 269 7.30 -5.00 -14.67
C PHE A 269 7.10 -3.71 -15.46
N LEU A 270 7.10 -3.75 -16.79
CA LEU A 270 6.69 -2.61 -17.61
C LEU A 270 5.26 -2.16 -17.27
N LYS A 271 4.31 -3.10 -17.13
CA LYS A 271 2.93 -2.80 -16.73
C LYS A 271 2.83 -2.22 -15.32
N PHE A 272 3.65 -2.70 -14.38
CA PHE A 272 3.59 -2.31 -12.98
C PHE A 272 4.33 -1.01 -12.66
N PHE A 273 5.48 -0.77 -13.30
CA PHE A 273 6.44 0.22 -12.80
C PHE A 273 6.70 1.37 -13.75
N THR A 274 6.04 1.42 -14.91
CA THR A 274 6.17 2.53 -15.85
C THR A 274 4.86 3.27 -16.05
N ASP A 275 4.94 4.53 -16.52
CA ASP A 275 3.78 5.30 -16.93
C ASP A 275 3.40 5.04 -18.42
N ILE A 276 4.11 4.15 -19.11
CA ILE A 276 3.85 3.78 -20.51
C ILE A 276 2.42 3.24 -20.66
N ASN A 277 1.75 3.63 -21.74
CA ASN A 277 0.38 3.17 -22.01
C ASN A 277 0.38 1.65 -22.28
N ILE A 278 -0.64 0.92 -21.83
CA ILE A 278 -0.76 -0.53 -21.99
C ILE A 278 -0.70 -0.96 -23.47
N ASN A 279 -1.37 -0.22 -24.37
CA ASN A 279 -1.32 -0.54 -25.81
C ASN A 279 0.09 -0.37 -26.39
N GLU A 280 0.86 0.58 -25.87
CA GLU A 280 2.25 0.79 -26.25
C GLU A 280 3.14 -0.34 -25.70
N ILE A 281 2.94 -0.74 -24.45
CA ILE A 281 3.66 -1.90 -23.87
C ILE A 281 3.42 -3.14 -24.73
N ASN A 282 2.16 -3.45 -25.11
CA ASN A 282 1.85 -4.61 -25.95
C ASN A 282 2.58 -4.53 -27.31
N LYS A 283 2.62 -3.36 -27.94
CA LYS A 283 3.38 -3.17 -29.19
C LYS A 283 4.90 -3.33 -29.00
N LEU A 284 5.44 -2.88 -27.86
CA LEU A 284 6.84 -3.07 -27.53
C LEU A 284 7.17 -4.55 -27.34
N GLU A 285 6.29 -5.31 -26.67
CA GLU A 285 6.43 -6.75 -26.46
C GLU A 285 6.47 -7.52 -27.81
N GLU A 286 5.66 -7.10 -28.79
CA GLU A 286 5.62 -7.71 -30.12
C GLU A 286 6.84 -7.39 -30.98
N ASN A 287 7.41 -6.18 -30.86
CA ASN A 287 8.35 -5.62 -31.83
C ASN A 287 9.79 -5.49 -31.33
N LYS A 288 10.01 -5.62 -30.00
CA LYS A 288 11.32 -5.41 -29.39
C LYS A 288 11.95 -6.70 -28.86
N LYS A 289 13.28 -6.78 -28.95
CA LYS A 289 14.02 -7.84 -28.27
C LYS A 289 13.99 -7.63 -26.76
N ILE A 290 14.03 -8.70 -26.00
CA ILE A 290 13.95 -8.68 -24.54
C ILE A 290 14.96 -7.71 -23.89
N ASN A 291 16.18 -7.63 -24.41
CA ASN A 291 17.20 -6.73 -23.92
C ASN A 291 16.84 -5.23 -24.12
N GLU A 292 16.13 -4.90 -25.18
CA GLU A 292 15.62 -3.55 -25.42
C GLU A 292 14.52 -3.20 -24.44
N LEU A 293 13.60 -4.14 -24.16
CA LEU A 293 12.55 -3.99 -23.16
C LEU A 293 13.12 -3.77 -21.75
N LYS A 294 14.21 -4.49 -21.39
CA LYS A 294 14.92 -4.28 -20.12
C LYS A 294 15.55 -2.89 -20.01
N ILE A 295 16.06 -2.34 -21.12
CA ILE A 295 16.60 -0.98 -21.15
C ILE A 295 15.47 0.04 -20.98
N ILE A 296 14.32 -0.15 -21.65
CA ILE A 296 13.14 0.70 -21.50
C ILE A 296 12.69 0.68 -20.04
N LEU A 297 12.51 -0.52 -19.45
CA LEU A 297 12.12 -0.67 -18.05
C LEU A 297 13.06 0.04 -17.08
N ALA A 298 14.37 -0.02 -17.34
CA ALA A 298 15.36 0.57 -16.46
C ALA A 298 15.47 2.11 -16.61
N ASN A 299 15.07 2.66 -17.78
CA ASN A 299 15.11 4.10 -18.06
C ASN A 299 13.87 4.83 -17.52
N GLU A 300 12.72 4.19 -17.50
CA GLU A 300 11.44 4.72 -16.98
C GLU A 300 11.37 4.71 -15.46
#